data_b94207c0e084d56f0f78ae1bafd0f051
#
_entry.id   b94207c0e084d56f0f78ae1bafd0f051
#
_cell.length_a   1.000
_cell.length_b   1.000
_cell.length_c   1.000
_cell.angle_alpha   90.00
_cell.angle_beta   90.00
_cell.angle_gamma   90.00
#
_symmetry.space_group_name_H-M   'P 1'
#
loop_
_entity.id
_entity.type
_entity.pdbx_description
1 polymer ?
#
loop_
_entity_poly.entity_id
_entity_poly.type
_entity_poly.pdbx_seq_one_letter_code
_entity_poly.pdbx_strand_id
1 'polypeptide(L)'
;NKVLEGVPDALPALVKAYRIQDKVRGVGFDWKQKEDVWQKVREELGELEVEVARKDQERMEEEFGDFMFAMINAARLYGINPEDALEKSNKKFIRRFSYVEKKAHETERNLSDMTLEEMDEYWNEAKAMEKA
;
A
#
# COMPACT_ATOMS: atom_id res chain seq x y z
N ASN A 1 -29.04 5.40 -17.14
CA ASN A 1 -27.59 5.66 -17.00
C ASN A 1 -27.11 5.33 -15.59
N LYS A 2 -26.29 4.28 -15.52
CA LYS A 2 -25.71 3.85 -14.25
C LYS A 2 -24.42 4.61 -13.97
N VAL A 3 -24.21 4.96 -12.72
CA VAL A 3 -23.07 5.79 -12.30
C VAL A 3 -21.73 5.16 -12.70
N LEU A 4 -21.61 3.83 -12.60
CA LEU A 4 -20.34 3.14 -12.83
C LEU A 4 -20.15 2.59 -14.25
N GLU A 5 -21.11 2.81 -15.15
CA GLU A 5 -21.03 2.30 -16.53
C GLU A 5 -19.79 2.77 -17.29
N GLY A 6 -19.33 3.98 -17.04
CA GLY A 6 -18.19 4.55 -17.74
C GLY A 6 -16.83 4.11 -17.21
N VAL A 7 -16.79 3.21 -16.24
CA VAL A 7 -15.51 2.72 -15.70
C VAL A 7 -15.05 1.52 -16.54
N PRO A 8 -13.93 1.62 -17.28
CA PRO A 8 -13.47 0.50 -18.10
C PRO A 8 -13.05 -0.70 -17.25
N ASP A 9 -13.49 -1.90 -17.67
CA ASP A 9 -13.14 -3.15 -17.01
C ASP A 9 -11.65 -3.45 -17.06
N ALA A 10 -10.98 -2.98 -18.11
CA ALA A 10 -9.56 -3.26 -18.35
C ALA A 10 -8.60 -2.42 -17.53
N LEU A 11 -9.09 -1.46 -16.74
CA LEU A 11 -8.21 -0.65 -15.88
C LEU A 11 -7.53 -1.53 -14.82
N PRO A 12 -6.26 -1.24 -14.47
CA PRO A 12 -5.62 -1.88 -13.32
C PRO A 12 -6.46 -1.68 -12.06
N ALA A 13 -6.52 -2.69 -11.21
CA ALA A 13 -7.44 -2.72 -10.07
C ALA A 13 -7.32 -1.51 -9.15
N LEU A 14 -6.11 -1.05 -8.88
CA LEU A 14 -5.89 0.10 -8.00
C LEU A 14 -6.48 1.38 -8.60
N VAL A 15 -6.20 1.62 -9.86
CA VAL A 15 -6.73 2.78 -10.60
C VAL A 15 -8.25 2.69 -10.69
N LYS A 16 -8.77 1.49 -10.96
CA LYS A 16 -10.21 1.25 -11.03
C LYS A 16 -10.91 1.58 -9.71
N ALA A 17 -10.33 1.16 -8.59
CA ALA A 17 -10.89 1.43 -7.27
C ALA A 17 -11.02 2.95 -7.02
N TYR A 18 -9.97 3.69 -7.31
CA TYR A 18 -9.98 5.15 -7.16
C TYR A 18 -11.07 5.78 -8.04
N ARG A 19 -11.17 5.33 -9.28
CA ARG A 19 -12.14 5.81 -10.25
C ARG A 19 -13.58 5.55 -9.83
N ILE A 20 -13.84 4.34 -9.33
CA ILE A 20 -15.15 3.93 -8.79
C ILE A 20 -15.54 4.86 -7.64
N GLN A 21 -14.63 5.06 -6.70
CA GLN A 21 -14.88 5.89 -5.53
C GLN A 21 -15.17 7.35 -5.90
N ASP A 22 -14.41 7.88 -6.85
CA ASP A 22 -14.61 9.25 -7.30
C ASP A 22 -15.97 9.43 -8.00
N LYS A 23 -16.37 8.45 -8.78
CA LYS A 23 -17.67 8.52 -9.48
C LYS A 23 -18.85 8.48 -8.51
N VAL A 24 -18.82 7.59 -7.51
CA VAL A 24 -19.93 7.51 -6.56
C VAL A 24 -19.95 8.73 -5.64
N ARG A 25 -18.79 9.33 -5.36
CA ARG A 25 -18.73 10.61 -4.65
C ARG A 25 -19.53 11.68 -5.39
N GLY A 26 -19.44 11.68 -6.72
CA GLY A 26 -20.14 12.66 -7.55
C GLY A 26 -21.66 12.64 -7.40
N VAL A 27 -22.24 11.55 -6.89
CA VAL A 27 -23.67 11.44 -6.62
C VAL A 27 -23.98 11.43 -5.12
N GLY A 28 -23.03 11.85 -4.30
CA GLY A 28 -23.24 12.00 -2.85
C GLY A 28 -22.89 10.79 -2.01
N PHE A 29 -22.40 9.72 -2.62
CA PHE A 29 -21.98 8.53 -1.87
C PHE A 29 -20.54 8.70 -1.40
N ASP A 30 -20.37 9.41 -0.28
CA ASP A 30 -19.05 9.71 0.27
C ASP A 30 -19.16 10.01 1.76
N TRP A 31 -18.01 10.02 2.41
CA TRP A 31 -17.91 10.43 3.82
C TRP A 31 -18.17 11.94 3.93
N LYS A 32 -18.99 12.33 4.90
CA LYS A 32 -19.24 13.75 5.18
C LYS A 32 -18.01 14.40 5.82
N GLN A 33 -17.36 13.66 6.72
CA GLN A 33 -16.11 14.07 7.36
C GLN A 33 -15.03 13.09 6.94
N LYS A 34 -13.99 13.58 6.28
CA LYS A 34 -12.93 12.71 5.76
C LYS A 34 -12.23 11.91 6.85
N GLU A 35 -12.15 12.48 8.06
CA GLU A 35 -11.52 11.83 9.22
C GLU A 35 -12.18 10.50 9.58
N ASP A 36 -13.44 10.35 9.27
CA ASP A 36 -14.21 9.13 9.60
C ASP A 36 -13.79 7.91 8.77
N VAL A 37 -13.10 8.14 7.64
CA VAL A 37 -12.61 7.03 6.79
C VAL A 37 -11.62 6.13 7.56
N TRP A 38 -10.87 6.68 8.50
CA TRP A 38 -9.88 5.90 9.26
C TRP A 38 -10.53 4.84 10.12
N GLN A 39 -11.75 5.09 10.63
CA GLN A 39 -12.51 4.07 11.35
C GLN A 39 -12.82 2.88 10.44
N LYS A 40 -13.18 3.15 9.18
CA LYS A 40 -13.45 2.10 8.20
C LYS A 40 -12.18 1.32 7.88
N VAL A 41 -11.04 2.02 7.72
CA VAL A 41 -9.74 1.37 7.50
C VAL A 41 -9.43 0.40 8.65
N ARG A 42 -9.63 0.84 9.88
CA ARG A 42 -9.38 -0.01 11.06
C ARG A 42 -10.33 -1.20 11.13
N GLU A 43 -11.60 -1.01 10.77
CA GLU A 43 -12.59 -2.10 10.72
C GLU A 43 -12.15 -3.18 9.73
N GLU A 44 -11.74 -2.76 8.52
CA GLU A 44 -11.33 -3.70 7.49
C GLU A 44 -10.04 -4.42 7.86
N LEU A 45 -9.11 -3.73 8.53
CA LEU A 45 -7.91 -4.37 9.05
C LEU A 45 -8.28 -5.44 10.08
N GLY A 46 -9.20 -5.13 10.99
CA GLY A 46 -9.66 -6.07 12.01
C GLY A 46 -10.31 -7.30 11.40
N GLU A 47 -11.13 -7.12 10.37
CA GLU A 47 -11.76 -8.24 9.65
C GLU A 47 -10.73 -9.12 8.95
N LEU A 48 -9.71 -8.49 8.35
CA LEU A 48 -8.60 -9.22 7.74
C LEU A 48 -7.85 -10.05 8.79
N GLU A 49 -7.53 -9.44 9.93
CA GLU A 49 -6.82 -10.13 11.01
C GLU A 49 -7.57 -11.36 11.52
N VAL A 50 -8.90 -11.26 11.60
CA VAL A 50 -9.76 -12.40 11.99
C VAL A 50 -9.59 -13.55 11.01
N GLU A 51 -9.62 -13.27 9.71
CA GLU A 51 -9.51 -14.31 8.69
C GLU A 51 -8.10 -14.90 8.61
N VAL A 52 -7.07 -14.09 8.87
CA VAL A 52 -5.69 -14.58 8.98
C VAL A 52 -5.59 -15.58 10.15
N ALA A 53 -6.19 -15.26 11.30
CA ALA A 53 -6.20 -16.14 12.46
C ALA A 53 -6.95 -17.46 12.18
N ARG A 54 -8.00 -17.40 11.37
CA ARG A 54 -8.78 -18.58 10.96
C ARG A 54 -8.10 -19.41 9.90
N LYS A 55 -7.06 -18.87 9.25
CA LYS A 55 -6.31 -19.54 8.17
C LYS A 55 -7.19 -19.91 6.96
N ASP A 56 -8.22 -19.11 6.71
CA ASP A 56 -9.10 -19.25 5.55
C ASP A 56 -8.55 -18.39 4.41
N GLN A 57 -7.84 -19.03 3.49
CA GLN A 57 -7.12 -18.33 2.41
C GLN A 57 -8.05 -17.52 1.50
N GLU A 58 -9.19 -18.07 1.15
CA GLU A 58 -10.16 -17.40 0.29
C GLU A 58 -10.73 -16.15 0.95
N ARG A 59 -11.07 -16.23 2.23
CA ARG A 59 -11.58 -15.10 2.99
C ARG A 59 -10.49 -14.07 3.28
N MET A 60 -9.26 -14.51 3.51
CA MET A 60 -8.12 -13.59 3.63
C MET A 60 -7.99 -12.72 2.39
N GLU A 61 -8.11 -13.33 1.21
CA GLU A 61 -8.01 -12.61 -0.05
C GLU A 61 -9.13 -11.56 -0.18
N GLU A 62 -10.36 -11.93 0.14
CA GLU A 62 -11.50 -11.02 0.11
C GLU A 62 -11.30 -9.84 1.05
N GLU A 63 -10.94 -10.11 2.30
CA GLU A 63 -10.76 -9.07 3.31
C GLU A 63 -9.55 -8.20 3.02
N PHE A 64 -8.50 -8.77 2.44
CA PHE A 64 -7.35 -7.99 2.00
C PHE A 64 -7.75 -6.98 0.93
N GLY A 65 -8.57 -7.43 -0.03
CA GLY A 65 -9.10 -6.54 -1.07
C GLY A 65 -9.94 -5.41 -0.48
N ASP A 66 -10.80 -5.71 0.47
CA ASP A 66 -11.63 -4.72 1.15
C ASP A 66 -10.78 -3.72 1.93
N PHE A 67 -9.73 -4.20 2.59
CA PHE A 67 -8.78 -3.34 3.29
C PHE A 67 -8.07 -2.39 2.33
N MET A 68 -7.58 -2.90 1.21
CA MET A 68 -6.95 -2.06 0.18
C MET A 68 -7.92 -1.03 -0.36
N PHE A 69 -9.17 -1.43 -0.62
CA PHE A 69 -10.20 -0.53 -1.12
C PHE A 69 -10.43 0.62 -0.13
N ALA A 70 -10.49 0.32 1.16
CA ALA A 70 -10.65 1.34 2.21
C ALA A 70 -9.43 2.27 2.26
N MET A 71 -8.22 1.73 2.11
CA MET A 71 -6.97 2.52 2.09
C MET A 71 -6.94 3.48 0.90
N ILE A 72 -7.36 3.00 -0.27
CA ILE A 72 -7.40 3.83 -1.48
C ILE A 72 -8.42 4.96 -1.30
N ASN A 73 -9.56 4.65 -0.66
CA ASN A 73 -10.56 5.66 -0.36
C ASN A 73 -10.03 6.74 0.59
N ALA A 74 -9.27 6.32 1.60
CA ALA A 74 -8.59 7.27 2.50
C ALA A 74 -7.65 8.18 1.71
N ALA A 75 -6.83 7.59 0.84
CA ALA A 75 -5.92 8.39 -0.01
C ALA A 75 -6.69 9.44 -0.80
N ARG A 76 -7.78 9.03 -1.46
CA ARG A 76 -8.62 9.94 -2.25
C ARG A 76 -9.13 11.11 -1.41
N LEU A 77 -9.62 10.83 -0.21
CA LEU A 77 -10.18 11.86 0.67
C LEU A 77 -9.14 12.89 1.13
N TYR A 78 -7.87 12.48 1.19
CA TYR A 78 -6.77 13.36 1.59
C TYR A 78 -5.97 13.89 0.40
N GLY A 79 -6.50 13.76 -0.82
CA GLY A 79 -5.87 14.28 -2.03
C GLY A 79 -4.58 13.58 -2.40
N ILE A 80 -4.41 12.35 -1.99
CA ILE A 80 -3.22 11.54 -2.27
C ILE A 80 -3.54 10.63 -3.46
N ASN A 81 -2.67 10.65 -4.48
CA ASN A 81 -2.74 9.66 -5.55
C ASN A 81 -2.05 8.38 -5.06
N PRO A 82 -2.78 7.29 -4.82
CA PRO A 82 -2.20 6.07 -4.24
C PRO A 82 -1.18 5.39 -5.16
N GLU A 83 -1.33 5.51 -6.48
CA GLU A 83 -0.36 4.96 -7.43
C GLU A 83 0.98 5.68 -7.30
N ASP A 84 0.96 7.02 -7.28
CA ASP A 84 2.17 7.83 -7.13
C ASP A 84 2.80 7.61 -5.76
N ALA A 85 1.99 7.50 -4.72
CA ALA A 85 2.48 7.26 -3.36
C ALA A 85 3.21 5.92 -3.27
N LEU A 86 2.64 4.87 -3.86
CA LEU A 86 3.25 3.55 -3.86
C LEU A 86 4.54 3.55 -4.68
N GLU A 87 4.55 4.22 -5.83
CA GLU A 87 5.76 4.32 -6.66
C GLU A 87 6.90 5.01 -5.91
N LYS A 88 6.60 6.05 -5.15
CA LYS A 88 7.61 6.70 -4.29
C LYS A 88 8.21 5.73 -3.28
N SER A 89 7.37 4.86 -2.70
CA SER A 89 7.83 3.82 -1.77
C SER A 89 8.68 2.79 -2.48
N ASN A 90 8.29 2.39 -3.70
CA ASN A 90 9.08 1.47 -4.52
C ASN A 90 10.48 2.02 -4.79
N LYS A 91 10.56 3.27 -5.22
CA LYS A 91 11.85 3.93 -5.51
C LYS A 91 12.71 4.07 -4.25
N LYS A 92 12.09 4.39 -3.14
CA LYS A 92 12.78 4.50 -1.86
C LYS A 92 13.37 3.14 -1.46
N PHE A 93 12.59 2.07 -1.59
CA PHE A 93 13.05 0.72 -1.30
C PHE A 93 14.24 0.34 -2.17
N ILE A 94 14.13 0.56 -3.48
CA ILE A 94 15.20 0.25 -4.44
C ILE A 94 16.47 1.02 -4.06
N ARG A 95 16.36 2.29 -3.75
CA ARG A 95 17.50 3.13 -3.37
C ARG A 95 18.19 2.60 -2.11
N ARG A 96 17.43 2.27 -1.09
CA ARG A 96 17.96 1.75 0.18
C ARG A 96 18.56 0.37 0.01
N PHE A 97 17.89 -0.50 -0.73
CA PHE A 97 18.41 -1.85 -0.96
C PHE A 97 19.66 -1.84 -1.81
N SER A 98 19.76 -0.92 -2.78
CA SER A 98 20.98 -0.74 -3.58
C SER A 98 22.17 -0.37 -2.69
N TYR A 99 21.94 0.40 -1.63
CA TYR A 99 22.98 0.69 -0.63
C TYR A 99 23.42 -0.58 0.10
N VAL A 100 22.46 -1.43 0.49
CA VAL A 100 22.75 -2.72 1.15
C VAL A 100 23.62 -3.58 0.23
N GLU A 101 23.26 -3.68 -1.04
CA GLU A 101 24.01 -4.44 -2.04
C GLU A 101 25.42 -3.89 -2.21
N LYS A 102 25.56 -2.57 -2.29
CA LYS A 102 26.86 -1.91 -2.40
C LYS A 102 27.77 -2.25 -1.23
N LYS A 103 27.22 -2.20 0.01
CA LYS A 103 27.98 -2.51 1.21
C LYS A 103 28.37 -3.98 1.28
N ALA A 104 27.50 -4.89 0.87
CA ALA A 104 27.82 -6.31 0.76
C ALA A 104 29.00 -6.52 -0.20
N HIS A 105 28.94 -5.87 -1.37
CA HIS A 105 29.99 -5.96 -2.38
C HIS A 105 31.32 -5.42 -1.84
N GLU A 106 31.30 -4.27 -1.17
CA GLU A 106 32.51 -3.65 -0.58
C GLU A 106 33.17 -4.55 0.46
N THR A 107 32.38 -5.34 1.20
CA THR A 107 32.87 -6.28 2.21
C THR A 107 33.12 -7.68 1.66
N GLU A 108 33.02 -7.84 0.34
CA GLU A 108 33.22 -9.12 -0.38
C GLU A 108 32.32 -10.24 0.14
N ARG A 109 31.08 -9.88 0.53
CA ARG A 109 30.09 -10.86 0.99
C ARG A 109 28.93 -10.97 0.00
N ASN A 110 28.40 -12.18 -0.13
CA ASN A 110 27.16 -12.40 -0.89
C ASN A 110 25.97 -12.07 0.02
N LEU A 111 24.94 -11.44 -0.53
CA LEU A 111 23.73 -11.14 0.22
C LEU A 111 23.12 -12.40 0.85
N SER A 112 23.16 -13.53 0.09
CA SER A 112 22.64 -14.81 0.56
C SER A 112 23.33 -15.36 1.81
N ASP A 113 24.55 -14.88 2.09
CA ASP A 113 25.34 -15.30 3.25
C ASP A 113 25.20 -14.34 4.44
N MET A 114 24.45 -13.26 4.25
CA MET A 114 24.21 -12.28 5.31
C MET A 114 22.94 -12.60 6.08
N THR A 115 22.93 -12.30 7.36
CA THR A 115 21.71 -12.39 8.17
C THR A 115 20.81 -11.19 7.89
N LEU A 116 19.55 -11.32 8.24
CA LEU A 116 18.61 -10.21 8.12
C LEU A 116 19.09 -9.01 8.98
N GLU A 117 19.60 -9.29 10.18
CA GLU A 117 20.11 -8.24 11.06
C GLU A 117 21.27 -7.47 10.45
N GLU A 118 22.19 -8.16 9.79
CA GLU A 118 23.31 -7.53 9.09
C GLU A 118 22.84 -6.64 7.95
N MET A 119 21.92 -7.13 7.13
CA MET A 119 21.34 -6.34 6.04
C MET A 119 20.57 -5.13 6.57
N ASP A 120 19.88 -5.32 7.68
CA ASP A 120 19.07 -4.27 8.32
C ASP A 120 19.94 -3.13 8.87
N GLU A 121 21.15 -3.44 9.36
CA GLU A 121 22.10 -2.41 9.78
C GLU A 121 22.44 -1.47 8.61
N TYR A 122 22.74 -2.03 7.44
CA TYR A 122 23.02 -1.24 6.25
C TYR A 122 21.79 -0.47 5.78
N TRP A 123 20.63 -1.10 5.87
CA TRP A 123 19.35 -0.45 5.54
C TRP A 123 19.14 0.78 6.43
N ASN A 124 19.40 0.66 7.74
CA ASN A 124 19.25 1.75 8.68
C ASN A 124 20.29 2.85 8.45
N GLU A 125 21.50 2.50 8.02
CA GLU A 125 22.51 3.48 7.59
C GLU A 125 21.98 4.29 6.40
N ALA A 126 21.39 3.63 5.41
CA ALA A 126 20.82 4.30 4.25
C ALA A 126 19.72 5.29 4.66
N LYS A 127 18.85 4.88 5.58
CA LYS A 127 17.80 5.75 6.12
C LYS A 127 18.37 6.97 6.83
N ALA A 128 19.42 6.77 7.63
CA ALA A 128 20.06 7.86 8.37
C ALA A 128 20.68 8.89 7.43
N MET A 129 21.28 8.43 6.32
CA MET A 129 21.89 9.31 5.32
C MET A 129 20.86 10.20 4.62
N GLU A 130 19.64 9.70 4.45
CA GLU A 130 18.56 10.46 3.80
C GLU A 130 18.06 11.62 4.66
N LYS A 131 18.29 11.55 5.97
CA LYS A 131 17.84 12.57 6.93
C LYS A 131 18.88 13.66 7.16
N ALA A 132 20.09 13.46 6.66
CA ALA A 132 21.20 14.40 6.85
C ALA A 132 21.08 15.65 5.97
#